data_713c6f5c3f4ed46541db92fca8f0b963
#
_entry.id   713c6f5c3f4ed46541db92fca8f0b963
#
_cell.length_a   1.000
_cell.length_b   1.000
_cell.length_c   1.000
_cell.angle_alpha   90.00
_cell.angle_beta   90.00
_cell.angle_gamma   90.00
#
_symmetry.space_group_name_H-M   'P 1'
#
loop_
_entity.id
_entity.type
_entity.pdbx_description
1 polymer ?
#
loop_
_entity_poly.entity_id
_entity_poly.type
_entity_poly.pdbx_seq_one_letter_code
_entity_poly.pdbx_strand_id
1 'polypeptide(L)'
;MLLATAAGAVAGPNLASSTEPLAEALGVLESAGPFAVAVAAHGVAALILLVLLRPDPLLAAREKDHTPQAPARGWTTALKDLPNWPRLALVGVTAMAASNLAMVAVMTTTPLHMEDAGESLSAVGLVISLHVGGMFLPAPVSGWLADRYGRLPVIAGGGGALIAAGVLAAVAPGDHTLLLALALTALGVGWNLGLVGGSALLTDAVAPDQRAQSQGAADLVMGLTGVSGNLVAGPLFHAGAFAVLGLGAVAVGGLLVLLAARARPALSPAVG
;
A
#
# COMPACT_ATOMS: atom_id res chain seq x y z
N MET A 1 9.02 13.21 -3.06
CA MET A 1 9.20 11.88 -2.45
C MET A 1 8.50 10.79 -3.26
N LEU A 2 7.19 10.82 -3.49
CA LEU A 2 6.43 9.76 -4.21
C LEU A 2 7.02 9.36 -5.57
N LEU A 3 7.47 10.32 -6.40
CA LEU A 3 8.08 10.03 -7.70
C LEU A 3 9.41 9.27 -7.59
N ALA A 4 10.24 9.60 -6.59
CA ALA A 4 11.49 8.89 -6.35
C ALA A 4 11.24 7.45 -5.85
N THR A 5 10.26 7.27 -4.97
CA THR A 5 9.80 5.93 -4.52
C THR A 5 9.27 5.13 -5.69
N ALA A 6 8.42 5.73 -6.55
CA ALA A 6 7.90 5.09 -7.74
C ALA A 6 9.01 4.67 -8.71
N ALA A 7 9.98 5.56 -8.97
CA ALA A 7 11.11 5.26 -9.85
C ALA A 7 11.95 4.08 -9.32
N GLY A 8 12.30 4.10 -8.03
CA GLY A 8 13.06 3.02 -7.39
C GLY A 8 12.30 1.68 -7.40
N ALA A 9 11.01 1.73 -7.09
CA ALA A 9 10.17 0.53 -6.99
C ALA A 9 9.86 -0.09 -8.37
N VAL A 10 9.75 0.71 -9.44
CA VAL A 10 9.63 0.20 -10.82
C VAL A 10 10.98 -0.30 -11.35
N ALA A 11 12.07 0.40 -11.04
CA ALA A 11 13.40 0.00 -11.52
C ALA A 11 13.92 -1.26 -10.81
N GLY A 12 13.66 -1.41 -9.50
CA GLY A 12 14.21 -2.48 -8.67
C GLY A 12 14.03 -3.89 -9.23
N PRO A 13 12.81 -4.35 -9.51
CA PRO A 13 12.58 -5.69 -10.05
C PRO A 13 13.26 -5.94 -11.41
N ASN A 14 13.35 -4.89 -12.25
CA ASN A 14 14.01 -4.99 -13.55
C ASN A 14 15.55 -4.97 -13.47
N LEU A 15 16.11 -4.51 -12.36
CA LEU A 15 17.55 -4.52 -12.13
C LEU A 15 18.03 -5.84 -11.47
N ALA A 16 17.12 -6.68 -11.01
CA ALA A 16 17.47 -7.90 -10.28
C ALA A 16 18.41 -8.81 -11.09
N SER A 17 18.10 -9.06 -12.35
CA SER A 17 18.95 -9.85 -13.27
C SER A 17 20.31 -9.22 -13.57
N SER A 18 20.42 -7.89 -13.47
CA SER A 18 21.68 -7.16 -13.71
C SER A 18 22.65 -7.26 -12.53
N THR A 19 22.25 -7.84 -11.39
CA THR A 19 23.05 -7.92 -10.18
C THR A 19 23.85 -9.22 -10.05
N GLU A 20 23.68 -10.18 -10.96
CA GLU A 20 24.43 -11.44 -10.99
C GLU A 20 25.95 -11.25 -10.98
N PRO A 21 26.53 -10.38 -11.85
CA PRO A 21 27.99 -10.16 -11.84
C PRO A 21 28.50 -9.57 -10.52
N LEU A 22 27.67 -8.79 -9.82
CA LEU A 22 28.00 -8.24 -8.51
C LEU A 22 28.02 -9.33 -7.45
N ALA A 23 27.05 -10.25 -7.47
CA ALA A 23 27.01 -11.39 -6.55
C ALA A 23 28.23 -12.29 -6.73
N GLU A 24 28.62 -12.57 -7.96
CA GLU A 24 29.82 -13.33 -8.31
C GLU A 24 31.09 -12.63 -7.80
N ALA A 25 31.23 -11.32 -8.04
CA ALA A 25 32.37 -10.54 -7.55
C ALA A 25 32.47 -10.51 -6.01
N LEU A 26 31.34 -10.58 -5.31
CA LEU A 26 31.27 -10.64 -3.85
C LEU A 26 31.42 -12.06 -3.29
N GLY A 27 31.46 -13.10 -4.13
CA GLY A 27 31.54 -14.48 -3.71
C GLY A 27 30.29 -14.98 -2.95
N VAL A 28 29.12 -14.40 -3.24
CA VAL A 28 27.82 -14.77 -2.63
C VAL A 28 26.92 -15.43 -3.66
N LEU A 29 25.80 -15.99 -3.19
CA LEU A 29 24.79 -16.59 -4.07
C LEU A 29 24.23 -15.54 -5.06
N GLU A 30 23.99 -15.93 -6.30
CA GLU A 30 23.41 -15.04 -7.33
C GLU A 30 22.13 -14.35 -6.85
N SER A 31 21.25 -15.07 -6.14
CA SER A 31 20.04 -14.54 -5.52
C SER A 31 20.29 -13.47 -4.45
N ALA A 32 21.52 -13.32 -3.93
CA ALA A 32 21.89 -12.29 -2.97
C ALA A 32 22.26 -10.95 -3.61
N GLY A 33 22.52 -10.90 -4.92
CA GLY A 33 22.88 -9.68 -5.66
C GLY A 33 21.95 -8.50 -5.45
N PRO A 34 20.62 -8.66 -5.63
CA PRO A 34 19.65 -7.60 -5.39
C PRO A 34 19.67 -7.06 -3.95
N PHE A 35 19.91 -7.92 -2.97
CA PHE A 35 20.02 -7.50 -1.55
C PHE A 35 21.29 -6.70 -1.29
N ALA A 36 22.42 -7.04 -1.92
CA ALA A 36 23.65 -6.27 -1.82
C ALA A 36 23.46 -4.84 -2.37
N VAL A 37 22.78 -4.69 -3.51
CA VAL A 37 22.43 -3.37 -4.06
C VAL A 37 21.49 -2.62 -3.12
N ALA A 38 20.49 -3.29 -2.54
CA ALA A 38 19.58 -2.68 -1.58
C ALA A 38 20.32 -2.17 -0.34
N VAL A 39 21.24 -2.95 0.23
CA VAL A 39 22.07 -2.54 1.37
C VAL A 39 22.92 -1.32 1.02
N ALA A 40 23.57 -1.31 -0.15
CA ALA A 40 24.38 -0.17 -0.59
C ALA A 40 23.50 1.09 -0.78
N ALA A 41 22.35 0.97 -1.43
CA ALA A 41 21.41 2.09 -1.64
C ALA A 41 20.89 2.66 -0.33
N HIS A 42 20.49 1.82 0.62
CA HIS A 42 20.05 2.27 1.95
C HIS A 42 21.18 2.90 2.76
N GLY A 43 22.40 2.36 2.65
CA GLY A 43 23.60 2.93 3.27
C GLY A 43 23.90 4.34 2.75
N VAL A 44 23.85 4.53 1.42
CA VAL A 44 24.01 5.85 0.78
C VAL A 44 22.90 6.80 1.22
N ALA A 45 21.64 6.36 1.23
CA ALA A 45 20.52 7.17 1.67
C ALA A 45 20.68 7.58 3.15
N ALA A 46 21.07 6.65 4.02
CA ALA A 46 21.34 6.95 5.44
C ALA A 46 22.47 7.98 5.59
N LEU A 47 23.57 7.84 4.84
CA LEU A 47 24.67 8.80 4.85
C LEU A 47 24.25 10.19 4.40
N ILE A 48 23.47 10.27 3.31
CA ILE A 48 22.90 11.54 2.80
C ILE A 48 22.05 12.21 3.89
N LEU A 49 21.17 11.45 4.55
CA LEU A 49 20.33 11.98 5.63
C LEU A 49 21.16 12.44 6.81
N LEU A 50 22.17 11.67 7.24
CA LEU A 50 23.05 12.03 8.36
C LEU A 50 23.87 13.30 8.10
N VAL A 51 24.27 13.53 6.85
CA VAL A 51 25.10 14.68 6.48
C VAL A 51 24.26 15.91 6.13
N LEU A 52 23.21 15.75 5.32
CA LEU A 52 22.47 16.87 4.77
C LEU A 52 21.25 17.27 5.60
N LEU A 53 20.71 16.39 6.46
CA LEU A 53 19.54 16.70 7.28
C LEU A 53 19.96 17.28 8.66
N ARG A 54 20.79 18.29 8.62
CA ARG A 54 21.22 19.04 9.82
C ARG A 54 20.97 20.55 9.62
N PRO A 55 20.37 21.25 10.61
CA PRO A 55 19.86 20.76 11.88
C PRO A 55 18.65 19.82 11.71
N ASP A 56 18.41 18.96 12.72
CA ASP A 56 17.24 18.08 12.74
C ASP A 56 15.95 18.91 12.54
N PRO A 57 15.15 18.63 11.48
CA PRO A 57 13.95 19.42 11.18
C PRO A 57 12.93 19.42 12.32
N LEU A 58 12.89 18.33 13.12
CA LEU A 58 12.01 18.25 14.27
C LEU A 58 12.45 19.17 15.40
N LEU A 59 13.77 19.26 15.65
CA LEU A 59 14.33 20.19 16.64
C LEU A 59 14.15 21.64 16.18
N ALA A 60 14.40 21.92 14.90
CA ALA A 60 14.20 23.24 14.34
C ALA A 60 12.73 23.69 14.34
N ALA A 61 11.79 22.76 14.10
CA ALA A 61 10.36 23.03 14.21
C ALA A 61 9.93 23.27 15.67
N ARG A 62 10.51 22.54 16.63
CA ARG A 62 10.24 22.73 18.07
C ARG A 62 10.75 24.06 18.61
N GLU A 63 11.87 24.55 18.11
CA GLU A 63 12.40 25.88 18.47
C GLU A 63 11.49 27.03 18.04
N LYS A 64 10.75 26.85 16.93
CA LYS A 64 9.81 27.87 16.42
C LYS A 64 8.41 27.76 17.04
N ASP A 65 8.05 26.62 17.57
CA ASP A 65 6.71 26.36 18.08
C ASP A 65 6.76 26.39 19.62
N HIS A 66 6.48 27.56 20.19
CA HIS A 66 6.45 27.77 21.65
C HIS A 66 5.19 27.20 22.33
N THR A 67 4.34 26.46 21.61
CA THR A 67 3.17 25.82 22.19
C THR A 67 3.58 24.62 23.08
N PRO A 68 3.09 24.52 24.33
CA PRO A 68 3.30 23.36 25.17
C PRO A 68 2.72 22.13 24.46
N GLN A 69 3.59 21.28 23.92
CA GLN A 69 3.13 20.02 23.32
C GLN A 69 2.71 19.07 24.43
N ALA A 70 1.50 18.53 24.31
CA ALA A 70 1.10 17.39 25.13
C ALA A 70 2.11 16.26 24.98
N PRO A 71 2.46 15.55 26.07
CA PRO A 71 3.41 14.45 25.97
C PRO A 71 2.97 13.46 24.90
N ALA A 72 3.89 13.09 24.00
CA ALA A 72 3.62 12.16 22.92
C ALA A 72 3.07 10.84 23.53
N ARG A 73 1.78 10.60 23.37
CA ARG A 73 1.17 9.33 23.77
C ARG A 73 1.77 8.24 22.89
N GLY A 74 2.23 7.16 23.52
CA GLY A 74 2.83 6.04 22.76
C GLY A 74 1.82 5.39 21.81
N TRP A 75 2.32 4.73 20.75
CA TRP A 75 1.50 4.01 19.77
C TRP A 75 0.57 2.95 20.42
N THR A 76 0.99 2.36 21.54
CA THR A 76 0.18 1.41 22.32
C THR A 76 -1.07 2.06 22.87
N THR A 77 -1.01 3.33 23.26
CA THR A 77 -2.18 4.09 23.72
C THR A 77 -3.13 4.36 22.57
N ALA A 78 -2.60 4.73 21.40
CA ALA A 78 -3.44 4.95 20.20
C ALA A 78 -4.19 3.68 19.77
N LEU A 79 -3.55 2.50 19.85
CA LEU A 79 -4.20 1.24 19.56
C LEU A 79 -5.30 0.89 20.59
N LYS A 80 -5.06 1.15 21.88
CA LYS A 80 -6.07 0.95 22.93
C LYS A 80 -7.26 1.89 22.76
N ASP A 81 -7.03 3.08 22.26
CA ASP A 81 -8.07 4.09 22.02
C ASP A 81 -8.82 3.88 20.69
N LEU A 82 -8.37 3.00 19.80
CA LEU A 82 -9.00 2.70 18.51
C LEU A 82 -10.53 2.53 18.59
N PRO A 83 -11.10 1.77 19.53
CA PRO A 83 -12.55 1.61 19.64
C PRO A 83 -13.31 2.91 19.89
N ASN A 84 -12.63 3.92 20.44
CA ASN A 84 -13.20 5.23 20.78
C ASN A 84 -12.99 6.26 19.67
N TRP A 85 -12.34 5.89 18.58
CA TRP A 85 -12.10 6.82 17.47
C TRP A 85 -13.40 7.21 16.77
N PRO A 86 -13.46 8.42 16.19
CA PRO A 86 -14.59 8.82 15.36
C PRO A 86 -14.87 7.79 14.24
N ARG A 87 -16.14 7.55 13.97
CA ARG A 87 -16.56 6.56 12.96
C ARG A 87 -15.85 6.73 11.62
N LEU A 88 -15.65 7.98 11.17
CA LEU A 88 -14.95 8.26 9.91
C LEU A 88 -13.46 7.90 9.99
N ALA A 89 -12.81 8.09 11.14
CA ALA A 89 -11.43 7.65 11.35
C ALA A 89 -11.31 6.12 11.23
N LEU A 90 -12.24 5.37 11.83
CA LEU A 90 -12.29 3.91 11.70
C LEU A 90 -12.51 3.46 10.25
N VAL A 91 -13.37 4.14 9.50
CA VAL A 91 -13.55 3.87 8.05
C VAL A 91 -12.25 4.10 7.30
N GLY A 92 -11.52 5.17 7.60
CA GLY A 92 -10.22 5.47 7.00
C GLY A 92 -9.19 4.37 7.27
N VAL A 93 -9.02 3.98 8.55
CA VAL A 93 -8.09 2.88 8.93
C VAL A 93 -8.49 1.56 8.28
N THR A 94 -9.78 1.24 8.27
CA THR A 94 -10.28 0.01 7.64
C THR A 94 -10.00 0.01 6.13
N ALA A 95 -10.15 1.16 5.46
CA ALA A 95 -9.86 1.28 4.04
C ALA A 95 -8.37 1.04 3.75
N MET A 96 -7.47 1.63 4.53
CA MET A 96 -6.02 1.42 4.44
C MET A 96 -5.66 -0.06 4.68
N ALA A 97 -6.12 -0.61 5.79
CA ALA A 97 -5.78 -1.97 6.23
C ALA A 97 -6.32 -3.05 5.30
N ALA A 98 -7.60 -2.94 4.90
CA ALA A 98 -8.24 -3.92 4.04
C ALA A 98 -7.68 -3.90 2.61
N SER A 99 -7.45 -2.71 2.04
CA SER A 99 -6.80 -2.62 0.72
C SER A 99 -5.37 -3.18 0.74
N ASN A 100 -4.63 -2.97 1.84
CA ASN A 100 -3.31 -3.55 2.02
C ASN A 100 -3.34 -5.07 2.15
N LEU A 101 -4.30 -5.63 2.90
CA LEU A 101 -4.50 -7.07 3.02
C LEU A 101 -4.72 -7.73 1.65
N ALA A 102 -5.67 -7.20 0.87
CA ALA A 102 -5.98 -7.71 -0.46
C ALA A 102 -4.78 -7.60 -1.41
N MET A 103 -4.11 -6.45 -1.39
CA MET A 103 -2.93 -6.19 -2.22
C MET A 103 -1.82 -7.19 -1.92
N VAL A 104 -1.43 -7.33 -0.65
CA VAL A 104 -0.34 -8.24 -0.26
C VAL A 104 -0.67 -9.68 -0.60
N ALA A 105 -1.90 -10.14 -0.31
CA ALA A 105 -2.30 -11.52 -0.54
C ALA A 105 -2.21 -11.93 -2.03
N VAL A 106 -2.67 -11.08 -2.94
CA VAL A 106 -2.64 -11.37 -4.39
C VAL A 106 -1.26 -11.14 -4.98
N MET A 107 -0.62 -10.00 -4.67
CA MET A 107 0.66 -9.61 -5.25
C MET A 107 1.77 -10.61 -4.95
N THR A 108 1.85 -11.12 -3.71
CA THR A 108 2.95 -12.03 -3.31
C THR A 108 2.85 -13.42 -3.90
N THR A 109 1.67 -13.86 -4.27
CA THR A 109 1.44 -15.18 -4.88
C THR A 109 1.41 -15.14 -6.41
N THR A 110 1.26 -13.98 -7.03
CA THR A 110 1.23 -13.85 -8.50
C THR A 110 2.53 -14.31 -9.16
N PRO A 111 3.74 -13.97 -8.68
CA PRO A 111 4.99 -14.49 -9.24
C PRO A 111 5.01 -16.03 -9.26
N LEU A 112 4.63 -16.65 -8.15
CA LEU A 112 4.58 -18.11 -8.03
C LEU A 112 3.58 -18.72 -9.03
N HIS A 113 2.41 -18.09 -9.20
CA HIS A 113 1.39 -18.51 -10.17
C HIS A 113 1.89 -18.44 -11.61
N MET A 114 2.71 -17.44 -11.94
CA MET A 114 3.34 -17.27 -13.25
C MET A 114 4.49 -18.28 -13.45
N GLU A 115 5.33 -18.48 -12.43
CA GLU A 115 6.46 -19.42 -12.47
C GLU A 115 5.98 -20.87 -12.62
N ASP A 116 4.93 -21.26 -11.88
CA ASP A 116 4.31 -22.59 -12.00
C ASP A 116 3.74 -22.85 -13.40
N ALA A 117 3.34 -21.79 -14.11
CA ALA A 117 2.89 -21.86 -15.50
C ALA A 117 4.03 -21.79 -16.54
N GLY A 118 5.29 -21.66 -16.10
CA GLY A 118 6.48 -21.64 -16.95
C GLY A 118 6.83 -20.26 -17.53
N GLU A 119 6.27 -19.17 -16.98
CA GLU A 119 6.59 -17.82 -17.42
C GLU A 119 8.01 -17.41 -17.05
N SER A 120 8.59 -16.53 -17.88
CA SER A 120 9.94 -16.03 -17.68
C SER A 120 10.02 -15.02 -16.51
N LEU A 121 11.16 -14.93 -15.84
CA LEU A 121 11.43 -13.90 -14.82
C LEU A 121 11.24 -12.48 -15.34
N SER A 122 11.49 -12.25 -16.65
CA SER A 122 11.25 -10.93 -17.25
C SER A 122 9.76 -10.61 -17.37
N ALA A 123 8.90 -11.58 -17.65
CA ALA A 123 7.45 -11.40 -17.66
C ALA A 123 6.94 -11.11 -16.23
N VAL A 124 7.40 -11.86 -15.23
CA VAL A 124 7.10 -11.62 -13.81
C VAL A 124 7.54 -10.21 -13.40
N GLY A 125 8.78 -9.82 -13.74
CA GLY A 125 9.33 -8.49 -13.47
C GLY A 125 8.50 -7.36 -14.08
N LEU A 126 8.01 -7.53 -15.30
CA LEU A 126 7.13 -6.58 -15.98
C LEU A 126 5.79 -6.41 -15.22
N VAL A 127 5.16 -7.53 -14.86
CA VAL A 127 3.87 -7.54 -14.13
C VAL A 127 4.01 -6.84 -12.78
N ILE A 128 5.07 -7.14 -12.02
CA ILE A 128 5.34 -6.49 -10.74
C ILE A 128 5.64 -5.00 -10.92
N SER A 129 6.40 -4.62 -11.94
CA SER A 129 6.71 -3.21 -12.22
C SER A 129 5.45 -2.39 -12.54
N LEU A 130 4.55 -2.95 -13.33
CA LEU A 130 3.25 -2.31 -13.62
C LEU A 130 2.37 -2.20 -12.37
N HIS A 131 2.36 -3.24 -11.52
CA HIS A 131 1.69 -3.20 -10.22
C HIS A 131 2.19 -2.05 -9.36
N VAL A 132 3.51 -1.96 -9.17
CA VAL A 132 4.13 -0.91 -8.37
C VAL A 132 3.91 0.47 -9.00
N GLY A 133 3.94 0.57 -10.35
CA GLY A 133 3.50 1.76 -11.06
C GLY A 133 2.08 2.16 -10.68
N GLY A 134 1.15 1.21 -10.67
CA GLY A 134 -0.25 1.41 -10.22
C GLY A 134 -0.37 1.86 -8.76
N MET A 135 0.54 1.43 -7.88
CA MET A 135 0.54 1.86 -6.47
C MET A 135 0.96 3.32 -6.28
N PHE A 136 1.92 3.83 -7.03
CA PHE A 136 2.55 5.12 -6.71
C PHE A 136 2.29 6.22 -7.74
N LEU A 137 2.24 5.90 -9.04
CA LEU A 137 2.03 6.92 -10.08
C LEU A 137 0.68 7.66 -9.98
N PRO A 138 -0.44 7.00 -9.60
CA PRO A 138 -1.72 7.70 -9.47
C PRO A 138 -1.81 8.62 -8.25
N ALA A 139 -0.88 8.56 -7.28
CA ALA A 139 -1.01 9.27 -6.01
C ALA A 139 -1.32 10.77 -6.10
N PRO A 140 -0.71 11.57 -7.02
CA PRO A 140 -1.08 12.99 -7.17
C PRO A 140 -2.53 13.15 -7.65
N VAL A 141 -2.98 12.28 -8.56
CA VAL A 141 -4.36 12.28 -9.07
C VAL A 141 -5.33 11.84 -7.98
N SER A 142 -4.98 10.79 -7.22
CA SER A 142 -5.78 10.30 -6.09
C SER A 142 -5.96 11.35 -5.01
N GLY A 143 -4.89 12.12 -4.69
CA GLY A 143 -4.95 13.24 -3.78
C GLY A 143 -5.87 14.34 -4.30
N TRP A 144 -5.71 14.75 -5.56
CA TRP A 144 -6.58 15.74 -6.19
C TRP A 144 -8.06 15.27 -6.22
N LEU A 145 -8.33 14.01 -6.54
CA LEU A 145 -9.68 13.44 -6.49
C LEU A 145 -10.27 13.49 -5.08
N ALA A 146 -9.45 13.17 -4.05
CA ALA A 146 -9.87 13.22 -2.65
C ALA A 146 -10.21 14.65 -2.20
N ASP A 147 -9.48 15.64 -2.68
CA ASP A 147 -9.77 17.05 -2.37
C ASP A 147 -10.97 17.57 -3.16
N ARG A 148 -11.13 17.16 -4.42
CA ARG A 148 -12.18 17.67 -5.31
C ARG A 148 -13.55 17.03 -5.06
N TYR A 149 -13.59 15.71 -4.87
CA TYR A 149 -14.83 14.92 -4.79
C TYR A 149 -15.08 14.35 -3.40
N GLY A 150 -14.11 14.48 -2.48
CA GLY A 150 -14.18 13.96 -1.13
C GLY A 150 -13.53 12.58 -0.96
N ARG A 151 -13.25 12.23 0.28
CA ARG A 151 -12.46 11.04 0.65
C ARG A 151 -13.23 9.74 0.42
N LEU A 152 -14.53 9.72 0.75
CA LEU A 152 -15.38 8.53 0.63
C LEU A 152 -15.57 8.06 -0.82
N PRO A 153 -15.80 8.93 -1.83
CA PRO A 153 -15.82 8.53 -3.24
C PRO A 153 -14.49 7.93 -3.71
N VAL A 154 -13.35 8.43 -3.23
CA VAL A 154 -12.03 7.88 -3.58
C VAL A 154 -11.85 6.48 -3.00
N ILE A 155 -12.24 6.26 -1.73
CA ILE A 155 -12.24 4.93 -1.10
C ILE A 155 -13.15 3.97 -1.89
N ALA A 156 -14.34 4.42 -2.30
CA ALA A 156 -15.25 3.60 -3.12
C ALA A 156 -14.65 3.27 -4.49
N GLY A 157 -13.98 4.23 -5.14
CA GLY A 157 -13.22 4.01 -6.38
C GLY A 157 -12.11 2.98 -6.20
N GLY A 158 -11.39 3.04 -5.07
CA GLY A 158 -10.41 2.02 -4.66
C GLY A 158 -11.05 0.64 -4.53
N GLY A 159 -12.22 0.55 -3.89
CA GLY A 159 -13.00 -0.68 -3.80
C GLY A 159 -13.39 -1.22 -5.19
N GLY A 160 -13.83 -0.36 -6.10
CA GLY A 160 -14.13 -0.72 -7.49
C GLY A 160 -12.93 -1.29 -8.24
N ALA A 161 -11.77 -0.65 -8.08
CA ALA A 161 -10.51 -1.12 -8.67
C ALA A 161 -10.07 -2.48 -8.09
N LEU A 162 -10.23 -2.71 -6.77
CA LEU A 162 -9.95 -4.01 -6.14
C LEU A 162 -10.93 -5.11 -6.64
N ILE A 163 -12.20 -4.79 -6.86
CA ILE A 163 -13.16 -5.74 -7.46
C ILE A 163 -12.70 -6.13 -8.85
N ALA A 164 -12.37 -5.15 -9.71
CA ALA A 164 -11.87 -5.42 -11.06
C ALA A 164 -10.58 -6.27 -11.03
N ALA A 165 -9.62 -5.89 -10.18
CA ALA A 165 -8.37 -6.63 -9.98
C ALA A 165 -8.62 -8.07 -9.54
N GLY A 166 -9.49 -8.26 -8.56
CA GLY A 166 -9.81 -9.57 -8.01
C GLY A 166 -10.54 -10.48 -9.01
N VAL A 167 -11.46 -9.93 -9.80
CA VAL A 167 -12.13 -10.69 -10.87
C VAL A 167 -11.12 -11.10 -11.94
N LEU A 168 -10.28 -10.18 -12.41
CA LEU A 168 -9.23 -10.48 -13.38
C LEU A 168 -8.27 -11.55 -12.86
N ALA A 169 -7.79 -11.41 -11.61
CA ALA A 169 -6.88 -12.38 -11.01
C ALA A 169 -7.53 -13.77 -10.84
N ALA A 170 -8.82 -13.82 -10.46
CA ALA A 170 -9.53 -15.08 -10.26
C ALA A 170 -9.71 -15.89 -11.56
N VAL A 171 -9.74 -15.21 -12.72
CA VAL A 171 -9.93 -15.89 -14.03
C VAL A 171 -8.63 -15.97 -14.85
N ALA A 172 -7.54 -15.34 -14.39
CA ALA A 172 -6.29 -15.29 -15.13
C ALA A 172 -5.52 -16.61 -15.02
N PRO A 173 -5.24 -17.31 -16.14
CA PRO A 173 -4.24 -18.37 -16.16
C PRO A 173 -2.84 -17.79 -15.88
N GLY A 174 -1.95 -18.61 -15.30
CA GLY A 174 -0.59 -18.18 -14.96
C GLY A 174 0.28 -17.78 -16.17
N ASP A 175 -0.01 -18.34 -17.34
CA ASP A 175 0.66 -18.05 -18.62
C ASP A 175 0.05 -16.85 -19.39
N HIS A 176 -0.98 -16.22 -18.83
CA HIS A 176 -1.59 -15.07 -19.49
C HIS A 176 -1.07 -13.73 -18.94
N THR A 177 0.19 -13.42 -19.25
CA THR A 177 0.93 -12.24 -18.71
C THR A 177 0.14 -10.93 -18.81
N LEU A 178 -0.55 -10.65 -19.93
CA LEU A 178 -1.31 -9.40 -20.10
C LEU A 178 -2.47 -9.30 -19.09
N LEU A 179 -3.19 -10.38 -18.86
CA LEU A 179 -4.33 -10.39 -17.94
C LEU A 179 -3.87 -10.19 -16.49
N LEU A 180 -2.77 -10.85 -16.11
CA LEU A 180 -2.13 -10.67 -14.80
C LEU A 180 -1.57 -9.26 -14.64
N ALA A 181 -0.97 -8.68 -15.68
CA ALA A 181 -0.50 -7.30 -15.66
C ALA A 181 -1.65 -6.30 -15.42
N LEU A 182 -2.78 -6.48 -16.09
CA LEU A 182 -3.97 -5.66 -15.89
C LEU A 182 -4.56 -5.85 -14.50
N ALA A 183 -4.65 -7.11 -14.01
CA ALA A 183 -5.11 -7.44 -12.68
C ALA A 183 -4.26 -6.75 -11.61
N LEU A 184 -2.94 -6.89 -11.69
CA LEU A 184 -2.02 -6.32 -10.72
C LEU A 184 -1.93 -4.80 -10.80
N THR A 185 -2.01 -4.21 -12.00
CA THR A 185 -2.09 -2.75 -12.14
C THR A 185 -3.34 -2.21 -11.47
N ALA A 186 -4.50 -2.81 -11.71
CA ALA A 186 -5.75 -2.44 -11.05
C ALA A 186 -5.68 -2.64 -9.53
N LEU A 187 -5.02 -3.71 -9.07
CA LEU A 187 -4.76 -3.98 -7.65
C LEU A 187 -3.95 -2.85 -7.01
N GLY A 188 -2.87 -2.41 -7.67
CA GLY A 188 -2.04 -1.29 -7.21
C GLY A 188 -2.81 0.02 -7.14
N VAL A 189 -3.62 0.32 -8.15
CA VAL A 189 -4.50 1.51 -8.16
C VAL A 189 -5.54 1.43 -7.04
N GLY A 190 -6.15 0.27 -6.83
CA GLY A 190 -7.10 0.04 -5.75
C GLY A 190 -6.51 0.27 -4.37
N TRP A 191 -5.30 -0.26 -4.15
CA TRP A 191 -4.52 -0.01 -2.93
C TRP A 191 -4.20 1.48 -2.76
N ASN A 192 -3.73 2.16 -3.80
CA ASN A 192 -3.41 3.59 -3.76
C ASN A 192 -4.61 4.44 -3.35
N LEU A 193 -5.77 4.22 -3.99
CA LEU A 193 -7.00 4.95 -3.68
C LEU A 193 -7.49 4.67 -2.26
N GLY A 194 -7.38 3.42 -1.80
CA GLY A 194 -7.70 3.01 -0.43
C GLY A 194 -6.78 3.69 0.60
N LEU A 195 -5.46 3.72 0.32
CA LEU A 195 -4.46 4.35 1.16
C LEU A 195 -4.64 5.87 1.21
N VAL A 196 -4.67 6.53 0.06
CA VAL A 196 -4.76 8.01 -0.01
C VAL A 196 -6.10 8.49 0.55
N GLY A 197 -7.21 7.88 0.12
CA GLY A 197 -8.54 8.23 0.63
C GLY A 197 -8.70 7.94 2.12
N GLY A 198 -8.19 6.78 2.58
CA GLY A 198 -8.25 6.35 3.98
C GLY A 198 -7.41 7.23 4.91
N SER A 199 -6.16 7.51 4.54
CA SER A 199 -5.25 8.37 5.32
C SER A 199 -5.77 9.81 5.40
N ALA A 200 -6.28 10.36 4.29
CA ALA A 200 -6.90 11.68 4.30
C ALA A 200 -8.15 11.73 5.18
N LEU A 201 -9.02 10.70 5.09
CA LEU A 201 -10.22 10.61 5.92
C LEU A 201 -9.90 10.51 7.42
N LEU A 202 -8.89 9.70 7.77
CA LEU A 202 -8.37 9.60 9.14
C LEU A 202 -7.89 10.95 9.64
N THR A 203 -7.05 11.64 8.86
CA THR A 203 -6.47 12.94 9.22
C THR A 203 -7.53 14.01 9.41
N ASP A 204 -8.60 14.00 8.60
CA ASP A 204 -9.71 14.95 8.71
C ASP A 204 -10.61 14.67 9.92
N ALA A 205 -10.71 13.39 10.32
CA ALA A 205 -11.61 12.95 11.39
C ALA A 205 -11.03 13.08 12.80
N VAL A 206 -9.71 13.26 12.95
CA VAL A 206 -9.04 13.37 14.25
C VAL A 206 -8.55 14.80 14.52
N ALA A 207 -8.40 15.15 15.81
CA ALA A 207 -7.87 16.45 16.20
C ALA A 207 -6.41 16.64 15.70
N PRO A 208 -6.00 17.87 15.36
CA PRO A 208 -4.67 18.15 14.78
C PRO A 208 -3.50 17.62 15.61
N ASP A 209 -3.59 17.67 16.92
CA ASP A 209 -2.57 17.17 17.86
C ASP A 209 -2.49 15.65 17.93
N GLN A 210 -3.52 14.93 17.47
CA GLN A 210 -3.59 13.47 17.42
C GLN A 210 -3.20 12.86 16.07
N ARG A 211 -3.09 13.67 15.01
CA ARG A 211 -2.89 13.19 13.63
C ARG A 211 -1.69 12.28 13.46
N ALA A 212 -0.52 12.70 13.95
CA ALA A 212 0.71 11.92 13.81
C ALA A 212 0.61 10.56 14.53
N GLN A 213 0.04 10.54 15.73
CA GLN A 213 -0.15 9.34 16.52
C GLN A 213 -1.17 8.39 15.88
N SER A 214 -2.29 8.94 15.41
CA SER A 214 -3.35 8.16 14.75
C SER A 214 -2.87 7.56 13.44
N GLN A 215 -2.09 8.32 12.64
CA GLN A 215 -1.48 7.81 11.43
C GLN A 215 -0.50 6.66 11.73
N GLY A 216 0.38 6.82 12.73
CA GLY A 216 1.30 5.75 13.14
C GLY A 216 0.59 4.48 13.61
N ALA A 217 -0.54 4.61 14.32
CA ALA A 217 -1.37 3.47 14.70
C ALA A 217 -2.04 2.81 13.49
N ALA A 218 -2.53 3.60 12.53
CA ALA A 218 -3.10 3.10 11.27
C ALA A 218 -2.05 2.37 10.43
N ASP A 219 -0.83 2.90 10.33
CA ASP A 219 0.29 2.28 9.62
C ASP A 219 0.68 0.94 10.26
N LEU A 220 0.65 0.85 11.59
CA LEU A 220 0.87 -0.42 12.30
C LEU A 220 -0.23 -1.44 12.00
N VAL A 221 -1.50 -1.03 12.03
CA VAL A 221 -2.63 -1.91 11.67
C VAL A 221 -2.47 -2.38 10.22
N MET A 222 -2.11 -1.48 9.30
CA MET A 222 -1.84 -1.81 7.91
C MET A 222 -0.68 -2.80 7.76
N GLY A 223 0.42 -2.62 8.51
CA GLY A 223 1.54 -3.56 8.54
C GLY A 223 1.13 -4.95 9.03
N LEU A 224 0.35 -5.02 10.11
CA LEU A 224 -0.16 -6.29 10.65
C LEU A 224 -1.09 -7.00 9.68
N THR A 225 -1.95 -6.28 8.96
CA THR A 225 -2.79 -6.89 7.90
C THR A 225 -1.98 -7.37 6.71
N GLY A 226 -0.87 -6.70 6.36
CA GLY A 226 0.08 -7.18 5.35
C GLY A 226 0.71 -8.51 5.75
N VAL A 227 1.20 -8.62 7.00
CA VAL A 227 1.73 -9.89 7.53
C VAL A 227 0.67 -10.99 7.51
N SER A 228 -0.56 -10.67 7.93
CA SER A 228 -1.68 -11.62 7.90
C SER A 228 -2.02 -12.07 6.48
N GLY A 229 -1.98 -11.14 5.51
CA GLY A 229 -2.17 -11.43 4.09
C GLY A 229 -1.16 -12.45 3.58
N ASN A 230 0.13 -12.27 3.87
CA ASN A 230 1.18 -13.22 3.50
C ASN A 230 1.01 -14.58 4.15
N LEU A 231 0.69 -14.62 5.45
CA LEU A 231 0.52 -15.88 6.19
C LEU A 231 -0.64 -16.72 5.65
N VAL A 232 -1.70 -16.08 5.16
CA VAL A 232 -2.86 -16.78 4.60
C VAL A 232 -2.67 -17.09 3.11
N ALA A 233 -2.02 -16.22 2.35
CA ALA A 233 -1.87 -16.36 0.91
C ALA A 233 -1.05 -17.62 0.50
N GLY A 234 0.06 -17.90 1.18
CA GLY A 234 0.92 -19.04 0.89
C GLY A 234 0.18 -20.38 0.96
N PRO A 235 -0.43 -20.75 2.10
CA PRO A 235 -1.21 -21.99 2.22
C PRO A 235 -2.36 -22.10 1.22
N LEU A 236 -3.08 -20.99 0.94
CA LEU A 236 -4.16 -20.98 -0.05
C LEU A 236 -3.62 -21.22 -1.46
N PHE A 237 -2.51 -20.60 -1.81
CA PHE A 237 -1.86 -20.81 -3.10
C PHE A 237 -1.44 -22.29 -3.29
N HIS A 238 -0.77 -22.88 -2.31
CA HIS A 238 -0.36 -24.31 -2.35
C HIS A 238 -1.55 -25.27 -2.43
N ALA A 239 -2.72 -24.88 -1.95
CA ALA A 239 -3.95 -25.64 -2.16
C ALA A 239 -4.54 -25.50 -3.57
N GLY A 240 -3.84 -24.85 -4.51
CA GLY A 240 -4.31 -24.61 -5.88
C GLY A 240 -5.39 -23.51 -5.97
N ALA A 241 -5.47 -22.63 -4.98
CA ALA A 241 -6.57 -21.70 -4.80
C ALA A 241 -6.20 -20.24 -5.12
N PHE A 242 -5.34 -19.99 -6.13
CA PHE A 242 -5.02 -18.60 -6.54
C PHE A 242 -6.29 -17.77 -6.83
N ALA A 243 -7.26 -18.37 -7.50
CA ALA A 243 -8.55 -17.73 -7.76
C ALA A 243 -9.29 -17.29 -6.47
N VAL A 244 -9.14 -18.03 -5.36
CA VAL A 244 -9.74 -17.68 -4.06
C VAL A 244 -9.14 -16.39 -3.52
N LEU A 245 -7.86 -16.13 -3.74
CA LEU A 245 -7.21 -14.87 -3.36
C LEU A 245 -7.77 -13.70 -4.18
N GLY A 246 -7.99 -13.89 -5.49
CA GLY A 246 -8.71 -12.93 -6.32
C GLY A 246 -10.12 -12.65 -5.80
N LEU A 247 -10.90 -13.67 -5.45
CA LEU A 247 -12.23 -13.49 -4.84
C LEU A 247 -12.16 -12.80 -3.47
N GLY A 248 -11.10 -13.03 -2.71
CA GLY A 248 -10.82 -12.29 -1.48
C GLY A 248 -10.66 -10.79 -1.74
N ALA A 249 -9.95 -10.41 -2.80
CA ALA A 249 -9.83 -9.00 -3.21
C ALA A 249 -11.18 -8.41 -3.66
N VAL A 250 -12.04 -9.20 -4.34
CA VAL A 250 -13.42 -8.78 -4.67
C VAL A 250 -14.21 -8.50 -3.39
N ALA A 251 -14.15 -9.38 -2.40
CA ALA A 251 -14.86 -9.22 -1.13
C ALA A 251 -14.40 -7.96 -0.38
N VAL A 252 -13.08 -7.72 -0.33
CA VAL A 252 -12.50 -6.51 0.24
C VAL A 252 -12.94 -5.27 -0.51
N GLY A 253 -12.89 -5.28 -1.84
CA GLY A 253 -13.38 -4.16 -2.66
C GLY A 253 -14.86 -3.85 -2.39
N GLY A 254 -15.70 -4.88 -2.31
CA GLY A 254 -17.12 -4.77 -1.94
C GLY A 254 -17.31 -4.15 -0.54
N LEU A 255 -16.49 -4.57 0.44
CA LEU A 255 -16.47 -3.98 1.78
C LEU A 255 -16.17 -2.48 1.73
N LEU A 256 -15.14 -2.05 0.97
CA LEU A 256 -14.80 -0.63 0.86
C LEU A 256 -15.91 0.20 0.24
N VAL A 257 -16.54 -0.30 -0.82
CA VAL A 257 -17.69 0.36 -1.46
C VAL A 257 -18.84 0.52 -0.46
N LEU A 258 -19.19 -0.55 0.27
CA LEU A 258 -20.24 -0.54 1.28
C LEU A 258 -19.94 0.40 2.45
N LEU A 259 -18.70 0.40 2.97
CA LEU A 259 -18.29 1.30 4.03
C LEU A 259 -18.38 2.76 3.59
N ALA A 260 -17.90 3.09 2.40
CA ALA A 260 -17.98 4.43 1.85
C ALA A 260 -19.44 4.89 1.64
N ALA A 261 -20.31 3.99 1.15
CA ALA A 261 -21.74 4.29 0.97
C ALA A 261 -22.45 4.56 2.30
N ARG A 262 -22.19 3.73 3.33
CA ARG A 262 -22.83 3.85 4.65
C ARG A 262 -22.26 4.99 5.50
N ALA A 263 -21.04 5.45 5.21
CA ALA A 263 -20.41 6.55 5.92
C ALA A 263 -20.83 7.93 5.39
N ARG A 264 -21.49 8.02 4.22
CA ARG A 264 -22.05 9.27 3.72
C ARG A 264 -23.08 9.79 4.72
N PRO A 265 -23.02 11.07 5.15
CA PRO A 265 -24.13 11.66 5.88
C PRO A 265 -25.38 11.57 5.00
N ALA A 266 -26.51 11.17 5.61
CA ALA A 266 -27.80 11.30 4.93
C ALA A 266 -27.90 12.76 4.47
N LEU A 267 -28.06 13.00 3.17
CA LEU A 267 -28.33 14.34 2.65
C LEU A 267 -29.57 14.83 3.41
N SER A 268 -29.38 15.80 4.33
CA SER A 268 -30.49 16.49 4.94
C SER A 268 -31.29 17.09 3.77
N PRO A 269 -32.60 16.84 3.63
CA PRO A 269 -33.38 17.48 2.59
C PRO A 269 -33.15 18.98 2.77
N ALA A 270 -32.74 19.64 1.69
CA ALA A 270 -32.61 21.09 1.66
C ALA A 270 -33.97 21.65 2.13
N VAL A 271 -33.95 22.31 3.29
CA VAL A 271 -35.08 23.14 3.72
C VAL A 271 -35.16 24.24 2.69
N GLY A 272 -36.19 24.12 1.81
CA GLY A 272 -36.51 25.10 0.79
C GLY A 272 -37.05 26.42 1.39
#